data_80b6242a9935d75a650ecd6f788a1136
#
_entry.id   80b6242a9935d75a650ecd6f788a1136
#
_cell.length_a   1.000
_cell.length_b   1.000
_cell.length_c   1.000
_cell.angle_alpha   90.00
_cell.angle_beta   90.00
_cell.angle_gamma   90.00
#
_symmetry.space_group_name_H-M   'P 1'
#
loop_
_entity.id
_entity.type
_entity.pdbx_description
1 polymer ?
#
loop_
_entity_poly.entity_id
_entity_poly.type
_entity_poly.pdbx_seq_one_letter_code
_entity_poly.pdbx_strand_id
1 'polypeptide(L)'
;MFQELKNKKVLFITTKNLDYLRNTQELRLLREQAAQVSVIGVKDKSYPLRLIKVFFKLLFTSCKKYDVVFVGFAPQLIVPFWSFKFKRSELYIDFFISMYDTLCFDRKKFSPDSFAGKRLLNIDKKTLRQADKIICDTKAHGNYFAQELGAHPEKLQVLYLEADKSIYYPRHGEKPQEARGKFTVLYFGSVLPLQGIEVVLEAMNRLKDDPNFCFYFIGPIGQDIQKPQGKNIHYRHWLSQDELAQYIDFSDLCLAGHFNAEIQKAKRTIPGKAYLYHAVGKPMILGENLANHELFFEQEKGIYFVEMGSGEKLAEKIKKIANIGR
;
A
#
# COMPACT_ATOMS: atom_id res chain seq x y z
N MET A 1 -14.75 -2.02 -13.30
CA MET A 1 -14.39 -3.26 -12.60
C MET A 1 -15.67 -3.84 -12.00
N PHE A 2 -15.79 -5.16 -11.89
CA PHE A 2 -16.94 -5.87 -11.29
C PHE A 2 -18.30 -5.72 -12.01
N GLN A 3 -18.35 -5.40 -13.30
CA GLN A 3 -19.62 -5.31 -14.07
C GLN A 3 -20.39 -6.63 -14.08
N GLU A 4 -19.69 -7.77 -13.97
CA GLU A 4 -20.27 -9.10 -13.88
C GLU A 4 -21.05 -9.36 -12.57
N LEU A 5 -20.95 -8.45 -11.59
CA LEU A 5 -21.72 -8.52 -10.34
C LEU A 5 -23.12 -7.91 -10.43
N LYS A 6 -23.48 -7.35 -11.58
CA LYS A 6 -24.82 -6.82 -11.82
C LYS A 6 -25.87 -7.89 -11.49
N ASN A 7 -26.82 -7.53 -10.63
CA ASN A 7 -27.89 -8.41 -10.14
C ASN A 7 -27.42 -9.53 -9.18
N LYS A 8 -26.16 -9.60 -8.79
CA LYS A 8 -25.65 -10.61 -7.83
C LYS A 8 -25.73 -10.12 -6.39
N LYS A 9 -25.91 -11.06 -5.46
CA LYS A 9 -25.80 -10.85 -4.01
C LYS A 9 -24.39 -11.18 -3.58
N VAL A 10 -23.68 -10.22 -2.97
CA VAL A 10 -22.28 -10.34 -2.58
C VAL A 10 -22.17 -10.38 -1.05
N LEU A 11 -21.38 -11.32 -0.53
CA LEU A 11 -20.91 -11.32 0.84
C LEU A 11 -19.45 -10.86 0.89
N PHE A 12 -19.22 -9.65 1.39
CA PHE A 12 -17.87 -9.13 1.63
C PHE A 12 -17.37 -9.53 3.02
N ILE A 13 -16.18 -10.13 3.10
CA ILE A 13 -15.56 -10.59 4.34
C ILE A 13 -14.19 -9.95 4.47
N THR A 14 -13.90 -9.31 5.60
CA THR A 14 -12.56 -8.76 5.85
C THR A 14 -12.11 -8.97 7.28
N THR A 15 -10.81 -9.26 7.46
CA THR A 15 -10.14 -9.35 8.77
C THR A 15 -9.51 -8.03 9.22
N LYS A 16 -9.46 -7.01 8.33
CA LYS A 16 -8.99 -5.66 8.61
C LYS A 16 -10.15 -4.76 9.03
N ASN A 17 -9.86 -3.62 9.64
CA ASN A 17 -10.88 -2.61 9.91
C ASN A 17 -11.60 -2.20 8.62
N LEU A 18 -12.90 -1.92 8.71
CA LEU A 18 -13.71 -1.53 7.56
C LEU A 18 -13.31 -0.17 6.96
N ASP A 19 -12.72 0.71 7.76
CA ASP A 19 -12.18 2.01 7.38
C ASP A 19 -10.77 1.94 6.76
N TYR A 20 -10.21 0.74 6.59
CA TYR A 20 -8.97 0.57 5.84
C TYR A 20 -9.19 0.91 4.37
N LEU A 21 -8.33 1.79 3.81
CA LEU A 21 -8.52 2.40 2.50
C LEU A 21 -8.87 1.39 1.37
N ARG A 22 -8.19 0.24 1.33
CA ARG A 22 -8.48 -0.82 0.36
C ARG A 22 -9.90 -1.40 0.53
N ASN A 23 -10.32 -1.67 1.78
CA ASN A 23 -11.66 -2.17 2.06
C ASN A 23 -12.75 -1.16 1.70
N THR A 24 -12.53 0.13 1.95
CA THR A 24 -13.50 1.18 1.62
C THR A 24 -13.67 1.31 0.11
N GLN A 25 -12.56 1.25 -0.65
CA GLN A 25 -12.58 1.25 -2.11
C GLN A 25 -13.33 0.02 -2.66
N GLU A 26 -13.01 -1.19 -2.18
CA GLU A 26 -13.68 -2.42 -2.59
C GLU A 26 -15.16 -2.38 -2.30
N LEU A 27 -15.54 -2.00 -1.07
CA LEU A 27 -16.95 -1.90 -0.68
C LEU A 27 -17.72 -0.88 -1.52
N ARG A 28 -17.11 0.25 -1.86
CA ARG A 28 -17.72 1.24 -2.75
C ARG A 28 -17.98 0.63 -4.13
N LEU A 29 -16.96 0.04 -4.75
CA LEU A 29 -17.08 -0.59 -6.08
C LEU A 29 -18.08 -1.74 -6.09
N LEU A 30 -18.12 -2.56 -5.05
CA LEU A 30 -19.11 -3.65 -4.94
C LEU A 30 -20.52 -3.10 -4.81
N ARG A 31 -20.75 -2.06 -4.01
CA ARG A 31 -22.08 -1.44 -3.82
C ARG A 31 -22.60 -0.73 -5.07
N GLU A 32 -21.70 -0.20 -5.90
CA GLU A 32 -22.05 0.42 -7.19
C GLU A 32 -22.50 -0.60 -8.24
N GLN A 33 -22.04 -1.85 -8.15
CA GLN A 33 -22.25 -2.85 -9.19
C GLN A 33 -23.21 -3.97 -8.79
N ALA A 34 -23.21 -4.40 -7.54
CA ALA A 34 -23.99 -5.55 -7.08
C ALA A 34 -25.41 -5.16 -6.65
N ALA A 35 -26.36 -6.08 -6.78
CA ALA A 35 -27.74 -5.88 -6.31
C ALA A 35 -27.82 -5.74 -4.78
N GLN A 36 -26.97 -6.46 -4.06
CA GLN A 36 -26.91 -6.41 -2.60
C GLN A 36 -25.51 -6.75 -2.11
N VAL A 37 -25.00 -5.99 -1.15
CA VAL A 37 -23.72 -6.28 -0.47
C VAL A 37 -23.98 -6.43 1.03
N SER A 38 -23.68 -7.62 1.55
CA SER A 38 -23.65 -7.89 2.99
C SER A 38 -22.20 -7.92 3.46
N VAL A 39 -21.93 -7.47 4.69
CA VAL A 39 -20.57 -7.30 5.19
C VAL A 39 -20.33 -8.11 6.46
N ILE A 40 -19.27 -8.92 6.48
CA ILE A 40 -18.68 -9.51 7.67
C ILE A 40 -17.33 -8.83 7.90
N GLY A 41 -17.34 -7.87 8.78
CA GLY A 41 -16.16 -7.16 9.28
C GLY A 41 -16.43 -6.72 10.72
N VAL A 42 -15.37 -6.37 11.44
CA VAL A 42 -15.46 -5.95 12.84
C VAL A 42 -14.53 -4.77 13.06
N LYS A 43 -15.01 -3.77 13.78
CA LYS A 43 -14.19 -2.63 14.24
C LYS A 43 -13.64 -3.01 15.63
N ASP A 44 -12.34 -3.26 15.72
CA ASP A 44 -11.64 -3.53 16.96
C ASP A 44 -10.18 -3.11 16.82
N LYS A 45 -9.55 -2.63 17.91
CA LYS A 45 -8.13 -2.25 17.90
C LYS A 45 -7.22 -3.48 17.80
N SER A 46 -7.60 -4.60 18.42
CA SER A 46 -6.84 -5.84 18.44
C SER A 46 -7.11 -6.68 17.19
N TYR A 47 -6.06 -6.96 16.40
CA TYR A 47 -6.17 -7.80 15.22
C TYR A 47 -6.59 -9.26 15.52
N PRO A 48 -6.02 -9.95 16.53
CA PRO A 48 -6.47 -11.28 16.91
C PRO A 48 -7.96 -11.34 17.31
N LEU A 49 -8.44 -10.37 18.09
CA LEU A 49 -9.85 -10.30 18.48
C LEU A 49 -10.76 -10.07 17.26
N ARG A 50 -10.35 -9.24 16.29
CA ARG A 50 -11.10 -9.11 15.04
C ARG A 50 -11.23 -10.42 14.31
N LEU A 51 -10.13 -11.15 14.17
CA LEU A 51 -10.10 -12.43 13.48
C LEU A 51 -11.06 -13.42 14.15
N ILE A 52 -10.99 -13.58 15.47
CA ILE A 52 -11.90 -14.45 16.24
C ILE A 52 -13.36 -14.05 16.02
N LYS A 53 -13.68 -12.75 16.11
CA LYS A 53 -15.04 -12.26 15.89
C LYS A 53 -15.54 -12.50 14.47
N VAL A 54 -14.67 -12.37 13.45
CA VAL A 54 -15.00 -12.69 12.05
C VAL A 54 -15.25 -14.18 11.89
N PHE A 55 -14.43 -15.06 12.47
CA PHE A 55 -14.63 -16.51 12.46
C PHE A 55 -15.96 -16.88 13.10
N PHE A 56 -16.28 -16.30 14.25
CA PHE A 56 -17.55 -16.54 14.94
C PHE A 56 -18.75 -16.11 14.10
N LYS A 57 -18.71 -14.92 13.49
CA LYS A 57 -19.76 -14.46 12.56
C LYS A 57 -19.92 -15.40 11.36
N LEU A 58 -18.81 -15.88 10.78
CA LEU A 58 -18.83 -16.82 9.66
C LEU A 58 -19.45 -18.17 10.05
N LEU A 59 -19.23 -18.64 11.28
CA LEU A 59 -19.82 -19.90 11.77
C LEU A 59 -21.34 -19.89 11.63
N PHE A 60 -22.00 -18.80 12.01
CA PHE A 60 -23.46 -18.64 12.01
C PHE A 60 -24.02 -18.05 10.69
N THR A 61 -23.18 -17.64 9.75
CA THR A 61 -23.64 -17.10 8.47
C THR A 61 -23.88 -18.21 7.45
N SER A 62 -25.05 -18.24 6.85
CA SER A 62 -25.32 -19.07 5.67
C SER A 62 -24.78 -18.38 4.43
N CYS A 63 -23.70 -18.91 3.84
CA CYS A 63 -23.12 -18.36 2.62
C CYS A 63 -23.89 -18.78 1.35
N LYS A 64 -24.73 -19.81 1.42
CA LYS A 64 -25.49 -20.38 0.27
C LYS A 64 -26.44 -19.39 -0.43
N LYS A 65 -26.80 -18.28 0.25
CA LYS A 65 -27.72 -17.25 -0.27
C LYS A 65 -27.02 -16.16 -1.07
N TYR A 66 -25.68 -16.21 -1.17
CA TYR A 66 -24.88 -15.25 -1.91
C TYR A 66 -24.34 -15.88 -3.20
N ASP A 67 -24.41 -15.15 -4.29
CA ASP A 67 -23.86 -15.54 -5.58
C ASP A 67 -22.35 -15.44 -5.59
N VAL A 68 -21.81 -14.45 -4.85
CA VAL A 68 -20.37 -14.20 -4.73
C VAL A 68 -19.99 -14.03 -3.26
N VAL A 69 -18.89 -14.65 -2.87
CA VAL A 69 -18.18 -14.36 -1.62
C VAL A 69 -16.88 -13.64 -1.97
N PHE A 70 -16.75 -12.40 -1.51
CA PHE A 70 -15.54 -11.59 -1.68
C PHE A 70 -14.77 -11.55 -0.36
N VAL A 71 -13.56 -12.12 -0.34
CA VAL A 71 -12.68 -12.10 0.84
C VAL A 71 -11.59 -11.06 0.61
N GLY A 72 -11.72 -9.92 1.29
CA GLY A 72 -10.74 -8.84 1.31
C GLY A 72 -9.50 -9.21 2.12
N PHE A 73 -8.84 -8.23 2.66
CA PHE A 73 -7.55 -8.29 3.37
C PHE A 73 -7.20 -9.65 4.01
N ALA A 74 -6.03 -10.20 3.62
CA ALA A 74 -5.46 -11.46 4.10
C ALA A 74 -6.40 -12.68 3.94
N PRO A 75 -6.85 -13.01 2.71
CA PRO A 75 -7.75 -14.13 2.45
C PRO A 75 -7.18 -15.48 2.91
N GLN A 76 -5.87 -15.61 3.06
CA GLN A 76 -5.17 -16.79 3.59
C GLN A 76 -5.63 -17.18 5.00
N LEU A 77 -6.14 -16.23 5.76
CA LEU A 77 -6.66 -16.48 7.11
C LEU A 77 -8.12 -16.97 7.12
N ILE A 78 -8.81 -16.85 6.00
CA ILE A 78 -10.24 -17.20 5.88
C ILE A 78 -10.44 -18.39 4.93
N VAL A 79 -9.96 -18.27 3.69
CA VAL A 79 -10.28 -19.20 2.60
C VAL A 79 -9.89 -20.65 2.93
N PRO A 80 -8.67 -20.98 3.40
CA PRO A 80 -8.28 -22.37 3.67
C PRO A 80 -9.14 -23.07 4.71
N PHE A 81 -9.78 -22.31 5.61
CA PHE A 81 -10.60 -22.83 6.72
C PHE A 81 -12.11 -22.87 6.41
N TRP A 82 -12.58 -21.95 5.56
CA TRP A 82 -14.01 -21.71 5.34
C TRP A 82 -14.48 -21.99 3.91
N SER A 83 -13.60 -22.38 2.98
CA SER A 83 -13.94 -22.64 1.58
C SER A 83 -15.09 -23.63 1.40
N PHE A 84 -15.28 -24.58 2.32
CA PHE A 84 -16.40 -25.51 2.27
C PHE A 84 -17.77 -24.81 2.36
N LYS A 85 -17.85 -23.64 3.00
CA LYS A 85 -19.08 -22.81 3.05
C LYS A 85 -19.31 -22.02 1.76
N PHE A 86 -18.27 -21.82 0.97
CA PHE A 86 -18.27 -20.98 -0.25
C PHE A 86 -18.54 -21.78 -1.53
N LYS A 87 -18.61 -23.11 -1.48
CA LYS A 87 -18.72 -24.02 -2.64
C LYS A 87 -19.87 -23.73 -3.62
N ARG A 88 -20.89 -22.98 -3.21
CA ARG A 88 -22.06 -22.61 -4.05
C ARG A 88 -22.00 -21.16 -4.54
N SER A 89 -20.97 -20.44 -4.20
CA SER A 89 -20.74 -19.04 -4.57
C SER A 89 -19.44 -18.94 -5.35
N GLU A 90 -19.35 -18.00 -6.26
CA GLU A 90 -18.05 -17.63 -6.84
C GLU A 90 -17.17 -17.01 -5.74
N LEU A 91 -15.94 -17.42 -5.65
CA LEU A 91 -14.98 -16.93 -4.63
C LEU A 91 -14.03 -15.90 -5.24
N TYR A 92 -14.19 -14.64 -4.86
CA TYR A 92 -13.29 -13.54 -5.17
C TYR A 92 -12.39 -13.26 -3.97
N ILE A 93 -11.11 -13.05 -4.20
CA ILE A 93 -10.15 -12.74 -3.14
C ILE A 93 -9.34 -11.49 -3.48
N ASP A 94 -9.12 -10.61 -2.51
CA ASP A 94 -8.12 -9.55 -2.62
C ASP A 94 -6.77 -10.04 -2.09
N PHE A 95 -5.88 -10.38 -3.01
CA PHE A 95 -4.59 -11.01 -2.72
C PHE A 95 -3.44 -10.07 -3.05
N PHE A 96 -3.35 -8.94 -2.34
CA PHE A 96 -2.22 -8.00 -2.47
C PHE A 96 -1.11 -8.21 -1.43
N ILE A 97 -1.29 -9.16 -0.51
CA ILE A 97 -0.29 -9.57 0.47
C ILE A 97 -0.11 -11.08 0.41
N SER A 98 1.03 -11.54 -0.08
CA SER A 98 1.49 -12.90 0.13
C SER A 98 2.08 -13.02 1.55
N MET A 99 1.64 -14.00 2.34
CA MET A 99 2.22 -14.25 3.65
C MET A 99 3.65 -14.78 3.54
N TYR A 100 3.90 -15.64 2.56
CA TYR A 100 5.23 -16.18 2.27
C TYR A 100 6.22 -15.08 1.92
N ASP A 101 5.89 -14.24 0.91
CA ASP A 101 6.73 -13.13 0.49
C ASP A 101 6.98 -12.14 1.62
N THR A 102 5.92 -11.78 2.36
CA THR A 102 6.01 -10.81 3.46
C THR A 102 6.85 -11.32 4.64
N LEU A 103 6.67 -12.56 5.06
CA LEU A 103 7.32 -13.06 6.29
C LEU A 103 8.70 -13.66 6.02
N CYS A 104 8.95 -14.18 4.81
CA CYS A 104 10.26 -14.75 4.48
C CYS A 104 11.22 -13.74 3.85
N PHE A 105 10.75 -12.87 2.95
CA PHE A 105 11.65 -12.00 2.17
C PHE A 105 11.59 -10.52 2.62
N ASP A 106 10.41 -9.97 2.90
CA ASP A 106 10.30 -8.58 3.34
C ASP A 106 10.67 -8.43 4.82
N ARG A 107 10.05 -9.23 5.70
CA ARG A 107 10.28 -9.17 7.18
C ARG A 107 11.39 -10.09 7.68
N LYS A 108 11.88 -11.02 6.85
CA LYS A 108 12.94 -12.00 7.17
C LYS A 108 12.72 -12.74 8.50
N LYS A 109 11.42 -13.01 8.85
CA LYS A 109 11.07 -13.71 10.10
C LYS A 109 11.31 -15.21 10.05
N PHE A 110 11.17 -15.80 8.86
CA PHE A 110 11.36 -17.23 8.63
C PHE A 110 12.24 -17.43 7.39
N SER A 111 13.12 -18.44 7.44
CA SER A 111 13.80 -18.89 6.21
C SER A 111 12.76 -19.48 5.23
N PRO A 112 12.86 -19.20 3.93
CA PRO A 112 11.99 -19.81 2.90
C PRO A 112 11.98 -21.33 2.96
N ASP A 113 13.12 -21.96 3.25
CA ASP A 113 13.30 -23.41 3.30
C ASP A 113 12.88 -24.04 4.62
N SER A 114 12.61 -23.26 5.64
CA SER A 114 12.12 -23.74 6.94
C SER A 114 10.72 -24.35 6.82
N PHE A 115 10.36 -25.17 7.79
CA PHE A 115 9.00 -25.73 7.89
C PHE A 115 7.94 -24.61 7.88
N ALA A 116 8.18 -23.52 8.61
CA ALA A 116 7.27 -22.36 8.65
C ALA A 116 7.18 -21.67 7.26
N GLY A 117 8.31 -21.43 6.58
CA GLY A 117 8.32 -20.85 5.24
C GLY A 117 7.55 -21.70 4.23
N LYS A 118 7.82 -23.02 4.18
CA LYS A 118 7.10 -23.96 3.31
C LYS A 118 5.59 -23.99 3.62
N ARG A 119 5.20 -23.90 4.90
CA ARG A 119 3.80 -23.85 5.30
C ARG A 119 3.12 -22.55 4.83
N LEU A 120 3.79 -21.40 4.93
CA LEU A 120 3.30 -20.12 4.42
C LEU A 120 3.09 -20.17 2.90
N LEU A 121 4.08 -20.70 2.16
CA LEU A 121 3.98 -20.90 0.72
C LEU A 121 2.78 -21.77 0.34
N ASN A 122 2.57 -22.88 1.06
CA ASN A 122 1.46 -23.78 0.80
C ASN A 122 0.09 -23.12 1.10
N ILE A 123 0.01 -22.28 2.13
CA ILE A 123 -1.21 -21.54 2.46
C ILE A 123 -1.53 -20.54 1.34
N ASP A 124 -0.55 -19.77 0.87
CA ASP A 124 -0.72 -18.85 -0.25
C ASP A 124 -1.19 -19.60 -1.50
N LYS A 125 -0.47 -20.66 -1.91
CA LYS A 125 -0.83 -21.48 -3.08
C LYS A 125 -2.22 -22.11 -2.97
N LYS A 126 -2.60 -22.59 -1.79
CA LYS A 126 -3.93 -23.17 -1.54
C LYS A 126 -5.02 -22.11 -1.67
N THR A 127 -4.78 -20.91 -1.14
CA THR A 127 -5.73 -19.78 -1.21
C THR A 127 -5.97 -19.36 -2.65
N LEU A 128 -4.91 -19.18 -3.44
CA LEU A 128 -4.98 -18.79 -4.85
C LEU A 128 -5.71 -19.82 -5.71
N ARG A 129 -5.43 -21.13 -5.51
CA ARG A 129 -6.09 -22.21 -6.26
C ARG A 129 -7.60 -22.27 -6.03
N GLN A 130 -8.06 -21.93 -4.83
CA GLN A 130 -9.49 -22.00 -4.46
C GLN A 130 -10.30 -20.82 -4.99
N ALA A 131 -9.65 -19.73 -5.39
CA ALA A 131 -10.33 -18.54 -5.88
C ALA A 131 -10.77 -18.70 -7.35
N ASP A 132 -11.94 -18.14 -7.68
CA ASP A 132 -12.41 -17.98 -9.04
C ASP A 132 -11.90 -16.66 -9.65
N LYS A 133 -11.75 -15.61 -8.83
CA LYS A 133 -11.09 -14.34 -9.19
C LYS A 133 -10.12 -13.89 -8.11
N ILE A 134 -8.99 -13.36 -8.55
CA ILE A 134 -7.88 -12.91 -7.70
C ILE A 134 -7.61 -11.45 -8.02
N ILE A 135 -7.86 -10.57 -7.05
CA ILE A 135 -7.58 -9.15 -7.17
C ILE A 135 -6.16 -8.92 -6.66
N CYS A 136 -5.32 -8.29 -7.46
CA CYS A 136 -3.96 -7.86 -7.11
C CYS A 136 -3.83 -6.34 -7.24
N ASP A 137 -2.83 -5.76 -6.59
CA ASP A 137 -2.61 -4.31 -6.56
C ASP A 137 -1.88 -3.77 -7.80
N THR A 138 -1.07 -4.61 -8.47
CA THR A 138 -0.33 -4.26 -9.70
C THR A 138 -0.23 -5.46 -10.64
N LYS A 139 0.03 -5.22 -11.93
CA LYS A 139 0.33 -6.30 -12.91
C LYS A 139 1.61 -7.04 -12.52
N ALA A 140 2.65 -6.30 -12.13
CA ALA A 140 3.93 -6.88 -11.71
C ALA A 140 3.76 -7.84 -10.51
N HIS A 141 2.88 -7.50 -9.56
CA HIS A 141 2.58 -8.37 -8.42
C HIS A 141 1.73 -9.57 -8.83
N GLY A 142 0.73 -9.38 -9.70
CA GLY A 142 -0.04 -10.48 -10.29
C GLY A 142 0.83 -11.48 -11.06
N ASN A 143 1.80 -10.99 -11.83
CA ASN A 143 2.76 -11.85 -12.53
C ASN A 143 3.59 -12.70 -11.56
N TYR A 144 4.04 -12.13 -10.44
CA TYR A 144 4.69 -12.89 -9.38
C TYR A 144 3.78 -13.98 -8.80
N PHE A 145 2.50 -13.69 -8.58
CA PHE A 145 1.55 -14.69 -8.08
C PHE A 145 1.36 -15.83 -9.09
N ALA A 146 1.36 -15.54 -10.37
CA ALA A 146 1.26 -16.56 -11.40
C ALA A 146 2.53 -17.42 -11.46
N GLN A 147 3.71 -16.80 -11.54
CA GLN A 147 4.97 -17.48 -11.75
C GLN A 147 5.45 -18.28 -10.53
N GLU A 148 5.34 -17.69 -9.33
CA GLU A 148 5.93 -18.27 -8.11
C GLU A 148 4.89 -18.98 -7.22
N LEU A 149 3.66 -18.51 -7.21
CA LEU A 149 2.63 -19.02 -6.33
C LEU A 149 1.59 -19.89 -7.06
N GLY A 150 1.66 -19.97 -8.39
CA GLY A 150 0.79 -20.82 -9.21
C GLY A 150 -0.65 -20.31 -9.32
N ALA A 151 -0.85 -18.99 -9.29
CA ALA A 151 -2.11 -18.39 -9.66
C ALA A 151 -2.35 -18.52 -11.17
N HIS A 152 -3.58 -18.81 -11.58
CA HIS A 152 -3.93 -18.85 -13.00
C HIS A 152 -4.04 -17.42 -13.54
N PRO A 153 -3.28 -17.04 -14.59
CA PRO A 153 -3.27 -15.68 -15.12
C PRO A 153 -4.65 -15.13 -15.50
N GLU A 154 -5.52 -15.97 -16.02
CA GLU A 154 -6.88 -15.60 -16.43
C GLU A 154 -7.81 -15.23 -15.27
N LYS A 155 -7.45 -15.61 -14.03
CA LYS A 155 -8.18 -15.24 -12.81
C LYS A 155 -7.72 -13.93 -12.20
N LEU A 156 -6.57 -13.41 -12.64
CA LEU A 156 -5.96 -12.20 -12.09
C LEU A 156 -6.62 -10.94 -12.63
N GLN A 157 -6.98 -10.04 -11.73
CA GLN A 157 -7.48 -8.70 -12.04
C GLN A 157 -6.75 -7.66 -11.22
N VAL A 158 -6.33 -6.56 -11.85
CA VAL A 158 -5.64 -5.48 -11.13
C VAL A 158 -6.65 -4.46 -10.63
N LEU A 159 -6.53 -4.11 -9.36
CA LEU A 159 -7.22 -2.98 -8.75
C LEU A 159 -6.17 -2.07 -8.10
N TYR A 160 -5.81 -0.99 -8.77
CA TYR A 160 -4.95 0.04 -8.19
C TYR A 160 -5.66 0.73 -7.02
N LEU A 161 -4.89 1.14 -6.03
CA LEU A 161 -5.42 1.86 -4.89
C LEU A 161 -5.92 3.26 -5.33
N GLU A 162 -6.94 3.78 -4.66
CA GLU A 162 -7.42 5.14 -4.85
C GLU A 162 -7.31 5.92 -3.53
N ALA A 163 -6.91 7.18 -3.60
CA ALA A 163 -6.96 8.07 -2.46
C ALA A 163 -8.40 8.48 -2.15
N ASP A 164 -8.70 8.73 -0.89
CA ASP A 164 -9.97 9.35 -0.51
C ASP A 164 -9.96 10.83 -0.94
N LYS A 165 -10.66 11.13 -2.03
CA LYS A 165 -10.73 12.47 -2.62
C LYS A 165 -11.47 13.49 -1.74
N SER A 166 -12.17 13.07 -0.69
CA SER A 166 -12.76 13.98 0.29
C SER A 166 -11.71 14.53 1.27
N ILE A 167 -10.58 13.82 1.40
CA ILE A 167 -9.47 14.20 2.29
C ILE A 167 -8.28 14.71 1.48
N TYR A 168 -7.91 13.99 0.41
CA TYR A 168 -6.71 14.26 -0.39
C TYR A 168 -7.07 14.94 -1.71
N TYR A 169 -6.99 16.27 -1.72
CA TYR A 169 -7.24 17.15 -2.85
C TYR A 169 -6.36 18.41 -2.75
N PRO A 170 -6.09 19.13 -3.87
CA PRO A 170 -5.32 20.39 -3.84
C PRO A 170 -6.05 21.45 -3.00
N ARG A 171 -5.36 22.01 -1.99
CA ARG A 171 -5.93 23.00 -1.05
C ARG A 171 -5.29 24.39 -1.16
N HIS A 172 -4.08 24.47 -1.72
CA HIS A 172 -3.27 25.70 -1.81
C HIS A 172 -3.00 26.34 -0.43
N GLY A 173 -2.72 25.49 0.57
CA GLY A 173 -2.44 25.91 1.94
C GLY A 173 -1.09 26.64 2.06
N GLU A 174 -0.97 27.51 3.06
CA GLU A 174 0.27 28.22 3.34
C GLU A 174 1.32 27.31 4.00
N LYS A 175 2.59 27.55 3.63
CA LYS A 175 3.71 26.90 4.31
C LYS A 175 3.85 27.40 5.75
N PRO A 176 4.15 26.54 6.73
CA PRO A 176 4.49 26.94 8.08
C PRO A 176 5.75 27.83 8.09
N GLN A 177 5.89 28.62 9.15
CA GLN A 177 6.93 29.66 9.22
C GLN A 177 8.35 29.14 8.91
N GLU A 178 8.71 27.97 9.42
CA GLU A 178 10.02 27.34 9.24
C GLU A 178 10.29 26.89 7.78
N ALA A 179 9.24 26.70 6.99
CA ALA A 179 9.31 26.28 5.58
C ALA A 179 9.15 27.43 4.58
N ARG A 180 8.79 28.64 5.04
CA ARG A 180 8.64 29.81 4.15
C ARG A 180 9.94 30.17 3.44
N GLY A 181 9.85 30.38 2.13
CA GLY A 181 11.00 30.69 1.28
C GLY A 181 11.95 29.51 1.00
N LYS A 182 11.63 28.31 1.50
CA LYS A 182 12.45 27.11 1.30
C LYS A 182 11.74 26.09 0.40
N PHE A 183 12.53 25.27 -0.30
CA PHE A 183 12.02 24.12 -1.03
C PHE A 183 11.71 22.99 -0.03
N THR A 184 10.42 22.66 0.10
CA THR A 184 9.92 21.77 1.14
C THR A 184 9.78 20.35 0.59
N VAL A 185 10.45 19.41 1.23
CA VAL A 185 10.44 17.98 0.86
C VAL A 185 9.76 17.15 1.95
N LEU A 186 8.77 16.37 1.59
CA LEU A 186 8.00 15.54 2.50
C LEU A 186 8.25 14.04 2.27
N TYR A 187 8.50 13.32 3.35
CA TYR A 187 8.32 11.87 3.43
C TYR A 187 7.38 11.53 4.56
N PHE A 188 6.42 10.62 4.35
CA PHE A 188 5.65 10.02 5.43
C PHE A 188 5.51 8.51 5.27
N GLY A 189 5.35 7.79 6.37
CA GLY A 189 5.03 6.37 6.36
C GLY A 189 5.57 5.60 7.56
N SER A 190 5.15 4.35 7.66
CA SER A 190 5.73 3.40 8.61
C SER A 190 7.11 2.95 8.17
N VAL A 191 7.95 2.62 9.15
CA VAL A 191 9.30 2.08 8.91
C VAL A 191 9.20 0.59 8.57
N LEU A 192 8.90 0.30 7.30
CA LEU A 192 8.91 -1.07 6.78
C LEU A 192 10.13 -1.26 5.87
N PRO A 193 10.76 -2.44 5.88
CA PRO A 193 11.98 -2.68 5.09
C PRO A 193 11.85 -2.30 3.61
N LEU A 194 10.74 -2.64 2.95
CA LEU A 194 10.52 -2.30 1.54
C LEU A 194 10.48 -0.79 1.26
N GLN A 195 10.21 0.05 2.27
CA GLN A 195 10.17 1.51 2.09
C GLN A 195 11.55 2.10 1.79
N GLY A 196 12.63 1.47 2.32
CA GLY A 196 14.00 1.96 2.15
C GLY A 196 14.19 3.32 2.80
N ILE A 197 13.78 3.46 4.07
CA ILE A 197 13.89 4.74 4.78
C ILE A 197 15.35 5.18 4.97
N GLU A 198 16.28 4.24 4.99
CA GLU A 198 17.72 4.49 5.06
C GLU A 198 18.16 5.37 3.89
N VAL A 199 17.62 5.13 2.68
CA VAL A 199 17.88 5.93 1.49
C VAL A 199 17.34 7.36 1.67
N VAL A 200 16.15 7.51 2.26
CA VAL A 200 15.56 8.82 2.55
C VAL A 200 16.40 9.57 3.59
N LEU A 201 16.76 8.90 4.69
CA LEU A 201 17.57 9.51 5.77
C LEU A 201 18.96 9.87 5.28
N GLU A 202 19.60 9.06 4.43
CA GLU A 202 20.87 9.39 3.81
C GLU A 202 20.76 10.66 2.93
N ALA A 203 19.71 10.73 2.08
CA ALA A 203 19.49 11.91 1.25
C ALA A 203 19.27 13.18 2.10
N MET A 204 18.48 13.08 3.18
CA MET A 204 18.29 14.18 4.13
C MET A 204 19.60 14.58 4.81
N ASN A 205 20.44 13.60 5.20
CA ASN A 205 21.74 13.88 5.83
C ASN A 205 22.68 14.64 4.89
N ARG A 206 22.68 14.32 3.59
CA ARG A 206 23.48 15.02 2.57
C ARG A 206 23.03 16.47 2.34
N LEU A 207 21.77 16.80 2.68
CA LEU A 207 21.15 18.11 2.45
C LEU A 207 20.85 18.89 3.75
N LYS A 208 21.24 18.36 4.91
CA LYS A 208 20.89 18.90 6.25
C LYS A 208 21.40 20.30 6.52
N ASP A 209 22.51 20.70 5.86
CA ASP A 209 23.16 22.00 6.08
C ASP A 209 22.81 23.02 4.99
N ASP A 210 22.02 22.64 3.97
CA ASP A 210 21.57 23.55 2.91
C ASP A 210 20.33 24.34 3.37
N PRO A 211 20.47 25.68 3.59
CA PRO A 211 19.39 26.51 4.10
C PRO A 211 18.19 26.66 3.15
N ASN A 212 18.38 26.31 1.88
CA ASN A 212 17.33 26.41 0.88
C ASN A 212 16.29 25.30 0.99
N PHE A 213 16.56 24.22 1.76
CA PHE A 213 15.66 23.11 1.94
C PHE A 213 14.97 23.11 3.31
N CYS A 214 13.77 22.56 3.36
CA CYS A 214 13.04 22.18 4.58
C CYS A 214 12.51 20.76 4.42
N PHE A 215 12.88 19.86 5.32
CA PHE A 215 12.48 18.45 5.29
C PHE A 215 11.47 18.14 6.38
N TYR A 216 10.40 17.44 6.01
CA TYR A 216 9.48 16.81 6.96
C TYR A 216 9.53 15.30 6.81
N PHE A 217 9.88 14.63 7.90
CA PHE A 217 9.74 13.19 8.04
C PHE A 217 8.62 12.87 9.02
N ILE A 218 7.54 12.25 8.54
CA ILE A 218 6.36 11.93 9.34
C ILE A 218 6.24 10.41 9.46
N GLY A 219 6.38 9.90 10.67
CA GLY A 219 6.28 8.48 10.97
C GLY A 219 7.18 8.05 12.13
N PRO A 220 6.91 6.89 12.74
CA PRO A 220 7.72 6.38 13.82
C PRO A 220 9.07 5.87 13.27
N ILE A 221 10.18 6.44 13.75
CA ILE A 221 11.53 5.93 13.49
C ILE A 221 12.00 5.22 14.76
N GLY A 222 12.45 3.98 14.65
CA GLY A 222 12.97 3.20 15.76
C GLY A 222 14.18 3.88 16.41
N GLN A 223 14.44 3.56 17.68
CA GLN A 223 15.59 4.13 18.43
C GLN A 223 16.94 3.63 17.90
N ASP A 224 16.93 2.48 17.24
CA ASP A 224 18.06 1.84 16.58
C ASP A 224 18.48 2.49 15.26
N ILE A 225 17.65 3.38 14.72
CA ILE A 225 17.92 4.07 13.45
C ILE A 225 18.45 5.48 13.72
N GLN A 226 19.66 5.73 13.24
CA GLN A 226 20.29 7.04 13.37
C GLN A 226 19.55 8.08 12.49
N LYS A 227 19.02 9.11 13.15
CA LYS A 227 18.31 10.22 12.50
C LYS A 227 19.29 11.35 12.17
N PRO A 228 19.37 11.83 10.92
CA PRO A 228 20.08 13.05 10.60
C PRO A 228 19.59 14.22 11.46
N GLN A 229 20.50 15.01 12.00
CA GLN A 229 20.19 16.22 12.73
C GLN A 229 20.56 17.45 11.88
N GLY A 230 19.62 18.35 11.68
CA GLY A 230 19.80 19.59 10.93
C GLY A 230 18.71 20.59 11.28
N LYS A 231 19.02 21.89 11.23
CA LYS A 231 18.04 22.96 11.49
C LYS A 231 16.89 22.97 10.49
N ASN A 232 17.07 22.34 9.34
CA ASN A 232 16.12 22.24 8.25
C ASN A 232 15.38 20.90 8.22
N ILE A 233 15.53 20.03 9.24
CA ILE A 233 14.90 18.70 9.30
C ILE A 233 13.92 18.65 10.48
N HIS A 234 12.67 18.34 10.16
CA HIS A 234 11.57 18.27 11.12
C HIS A 234 10.97 16.87 11.17
N TYR A 235 10.99 16.25 12.35
CA TYR A 235 10.40 14.94 12.59
C TYR A 235 9.05 15.08 13.28
N ARG A 236 8.05 14.31 12.81
CA ARG A 236 6.74 14.15 13.45
C ARG A 236 6.43 12.67 13.60
N HIS A 237 5.78 12.29 14.70
CA HIS A 237 5.47 10.87 14.93
C HIS A 237 4.33 10.41 14.01
N TRP A 238 3.10 10.80 14.30
CA TRP A 238 1.93 10.57 13.46
C TRP A 238 1.07 11.82 13.40
N LEU A 239 0.38 11.99 12.29
CA LEU A 239 -0.61 13.03 12.07
C LEU A 239 -1.96 12.38 11.79
N SER A 240 -3.05 13.11 12.03
CA SER A 240 -4.35 12.77 11.48
C SER A 240 -4.32 12.81 9.94
N GLN A 241 -5.30 12.18 9.28
CA GLN A 241 -5.34 12.21 7.81
C GLN A 241 -5.49 13.63 7.26
N ASP A 242 -6.27 14.48 7.93
CA ASP A 242 -6.45 15.87 7.53
C ASP A 242 -5.18 16.71 7.69
N GLU A 243 -4.47 16.55 8.81
CA GLU A 243 -3.17 17.20 9.01
C GLU A 243 -2.14 16.70 7.98
N LEU A 244 -2.09 15.39 7.72
CA LEU A 244 -1.20 14.82 6.71
C LEU A 244 -1.51 15.39 5.32
N ALA A 245 -2.78 15.54 4.96
CA ALA A 245 -3.19 16.14 3.70
C ALA A 245 -2.71 17.60 3.57
N GLN A 246 -2.69 18.38 4.68
CA GLN A 246 -2.12 19.72 4.70
C GLN A 246 -0.60 19.71 4.48
N TYR A 247 0.12 18.77 5.15
CA TYR A 247 1.58 18.61 4.95
C TYR A 247 1.92 18.22 3.50
N ILE A 248 1.10 17.35 2.90
CA ILE A 248 1.25 17.02 1.46
C ILE A 248 1.01 18.28 0.63
N ASP A 249 -0.05 19.03 0.91
CA ASP A 249 -0.48 20.15 0.08
C ASP A 249 0.54 21.31 0.07
N PHE A 250 1.14 21.69 1.19
CA PHE A 250 2.13 22.76 1.20
C PHE A 250 3.54 22.33 0.74
N SER A 251 3.81 21.03 0.58
CA SER A 251 5.11 20.53 0.14
C SER A 251 5.36 20.80 -1.33
N ASP A 252 6.60 21.11 -1.71
CA ASP A 252 7.01 21.30 -3.10
C ASP A 252 7.34 19.96 -3.78
N LEU A 253 7.81 18.97 -2.98
CA LEU A 253 8.20 17.65 -3.46
C LEU A 253 7.89 16.58 -2.41
N CYS A 254 7.34 15.46 -2.83
CA CYS A 254 7.02 14.34 -1.97
C CYS A 254 7.85 13.09 -2.34
N LEU A 255 8.35 12.37 -1.34
CA LEU A 255 9.12 11.15 -1.53
C LEU A 255 8.21 9.93 -1.38
N ALA A 256 7.84 9.32 -2.50
CA ALA A 256 6.89 8.22 -2.51
C ALA A 256 7.54 6.86 -2.16
N GLY A 257 8.73 6.56 -2.66
CA GLY A 257 9.36 5.24 -2.52
C GLY A 257 8.75 4.25 -3.55
N HIS A 258 8.81 2.93 -3.43
CA HIS A 258 9.71 2.26 -2.47
C HIS A 258 11.18 2.47 -2.90
N PHE A 259 12.07 2.62 -1.93
CA PHE A 259 13.49 2.90 -2.25
C PHE A 259 14.44 1.74 -1.93
N ASN A 260 13.97 0.64 -1.34
CA ASN A 260 14.79 -0.53 -1.05
C ASN A 260 15.02 -1.35 -2.31
N ALA A 261 16.28 -1.43 -2.79
CA ALA A 261 16.66 -2.17 -4.00
C ALA A 261 16.74 -3.70 -3.80
N GLU A 262 16.91 -4.17 -2.55
CA GLU A 262 17.12 -5.59 -2.25
C GLU A 262 15.79 -6.36 -2.16
N ILE A 263 14.75 -5.72 -1.66
CA ILE A 263 13.46 -6.37 -1.44
C ILE A 263 12.67 -6.42 -2.74
N GLN A 264 12.50 -7.63 -3.29
CA GLN A 264 11.82 -7.82 -4.57
C GLN A 264 10.35 -7.33 -4.57
N LYS A 265 9.67 -7.40 -3.42
CA LYS A 265 8.32 -6.86 -3.27
C LYS A 265 8.27 -5.35 -3.53
N ALA A 266 9.30 -4.60 -3.14
CA ALA A 266 9.41 -3.16 -3.42
C ALA A 266 9.39 -2.84 -4.93
N LYS A 267 9.85 -3.79 -5.77
CA LYS A 267 9.86 -3.65 -7.23
C LYS A 267 8.53 -4.01 -7.90
N ARG A 268 7.62 -4.68 -7.16
CA ARG A 268 6.35 -5.22 -7.68
C ARG A 268 5.12 -4.48 -7.18
N THR A 269 5.28 -3.53 -6.25
CA THR A 269 4.17 -2.81 -5.63
C THR A 269 4.34 -1.31 -5.75
N ILE A 270 3.23 -0.60 -5.89
CA ILE A 270 3.20 0.86 -5.84
C ILE A 270 3.00 1.29 -4.38
N PRO A 271 3.82 2.20 -3.83
CA PRO A 271 3.65 2.67 -2.47
C PRO A 271 2.33 3.44 -2.31
N GLY A 272 1.55 3.09 -1.29
CA GLY A 272 0.23 3.71 -1.05
C GLY A 272 0.25 5.23 -0.99
N LYS A 273 1.37 5.83 -0.52
CA LYS A 273 1.55 7.29 -0.46
C LYS A 273 1.60 7.96 -1.84
N ALA A 274 2.03 7.24 -2.90
CA ALA A 274 2.05 7.78 -4.25
C ALA A 274 0.64 8.18 -4.73
N TYR A 275 -0.36 7.37 -4.40
CA TYR A 275 -1.76 7.67 -4.73
C TYR A 275 -2.27 8.93 -4.01
N LEU A 276 -1.82 9.17 -2.77
CA LEU A 276 -2.19 10.37 -2.00
C LEU A 276 -1.52 11.62 -2.58
N TYR A 277 -0.23 11.54 -2.89
CA TYR A 277 0.51 12.64 -3.51
C TYR A 277 -0.06 13.02 -4.87
N HIS A 278 -0.37 12.01 -5.69
CA HIS A 278 -0.98 12.21 -7.00
C HIS A 278 -2.37 12.86 -6.89
N ALA A 279 -3.20 12.41 -5.93
CA ALA A 279 -4.53 12.99 -5.71
C ALA A 279 -4.49 14.47 -5.28
N VAL A 280 -3.46 14.87 -4.54
CA VAL A 280 -3.23 16.28 -4.15
C VAL A 280 -2.53 17.06 -5.28
N GLY A 281 -2.11 16.40 -6.36
CA GLY A 281 -1.41 17.03 -7.49
C GLY A 281 0.03 17.45 -7.16
N LYS A 282 0.71 16.75 -6.25
CA LYS A 282 2.07 17.10 -5.82
C LYS A 282 3.15 16.41 -6.63
N PRO A 283 4.23 17.15 -6.97
CA PRO A 283 5.42 16.53 -7.51
C PRO A 283 5.94 15.44 -6.58
N MET A 284 6.34 14.28 -7.15
CA MET A 284 6.84 13.18 -6.35
C MET A 284 7.99 12.43 -7.00
N ILE A 285 8.88 11.87 -6.15
CA ILE A 285 9.92 10.94 -6.57
C ILE A 285 9.50 9.52 -6.19
N LEU A 286 9.51 8.64 -7.17
CA LEU A 286 9.27 7.20 -7.07
C LEU A 286 10.58 6.44 -7.24
N GLY A 287 10.69 5.26 -6.64
CA GLY A 287 11.75 4.31 -6.99
C GLY A 287 11.54 3.76 -8.40
N GLU A 288 12.63 3.61 -9.16
CA GLU A 288 12.61 3.05 -10.50
C GLU A 288 12.25 1.57 -10.45
N ASN A 289 11.05 1.20 -10.83
CA ASN A 289 10.59 -0.19 -10.87
C ASN A 289 9.37 -0.38 -11.80
N LEU A 290 9.13 -1.63 -12.21
CA LEU A 290 8.06 -1.99 -13.15
C LEU A 290 6.66 -1.60 -12.65
N ALA A 291 6.39 -1.76 -11.35
CA ALA A 291 5.06 -1.50 -10.81
C ALA A 291 4.72 0.00 -10.87
N ASN A 292 5.67 0.87 -10.55
CA ASN A 292 5.44 2.31 -10.61
C ASN A 292 5.15 2.78 -12.04
N HIS A 293 5.81 2.20 -13.05
CA HIS A 293 5.57 2.49 -14.47
C HIS A 293 4.22 1.96 -15.02
N GLU A 294 3.48 1.18 -14.24
CA GLU A 294 2.12 0.79 -14.66
C GLU A 294 1.13 1.96 -14.60
N LEU A 295 1.39 2.94 -13.73
CA LEU A 295 0.44 4.02 -13.43
C LEU A 295 1.04 5.43 -13.55
N PHE A 296 2.36 5.57 -13.39
CA PHE A 296 3.06 6.86 -13.40
C PHE A 296 4.10 6.90 -14.52
N PHE A 297 4.17 8.01 -15.23
CA PHE A 297 5.05 8.16 -16.40
C PHE A 297 5.94 9.38 -16.23
N GLU A 298 7.22 9.27 -16.64
CA GLU A 298 8.21 10.37 -16.54
C GLU A 298 7.83 11.60 -17.38
N GLN A 299 7.02 11.42 -18.43
CA GLN A 299 6.47 12.49 -19.24
C GLN A 299 5.36 13.29 -18.53
N GLU A 300 4.78 12.76 -17.49
CA GLU A 300 3.78 13.44 -16.67
C GLU A 300 4.45 14.48 -15.79
N LYS A 301 3.96 15.73 -15.86
CA LYS A 301 4.52 16.83 -15.07
C LYS A 301 4.47 16.54 -13.57
N GLY A 302 5.64 16.61 -12.92
CA GLY A 302 5.76 16.38 -11.48
C GLY A 302 6.00 14.92 -11.10
N ILE A 303 6.12 14.00 -12.05
CA ILE A 303 6.50 12.61 -11.78
C ILE A 303 7.99 12.41 -12.08
N TYR A 304 8.72 11.92 -11.10
CA TYR A 304 10.16 11.68 -11.22
C TYR A 304 10.51 10.30 -10.69
N PHE A 305 11.47 9.67 -11.35
CA PHE A 305 12.01 8.37 -10.92
C PHE A 305 13.47 8.51 -10.48
N VAL A 306 13.87 7.67 -9.55
CA VAL A 306 15.24 7.55 -9.06
C VAL A 306 15.61 6.09 -8.88
N GLU A 307 16.85 5.74 -9.18
CA GLU A 307 17.39 4.42 -8.89
C GLU A 307 17.23 4.09 -7.40
N MET A 308 16.71 2.89 -7.13
CA MET A 308 16.49 2.41 -5.77
C MET A 308 17.82 2.09 -5.07
N GLY A 309 17.88 2.26 -3.76
CA GLY A 309 19.03 1.88 -2.92
C GLY A 309 20.10 2.97 -2.74
N SER A 310 19.97 4.14 -3.36
CA SER A 310 21.00 5.20 -3.26
C SER A 310 20.44 6.51 -2.73
N GLY A 311 20.82 6.87 -1.50
CA GLY A 311 20.50 8.18 -0.91
C GLY A 311 21.23 9.33 -1.61
N GLU A 312 22.40 9.08 -2.19
CA GLU A 312 23.13 10.04 -3.00
C GLU A 312 22.35 10.44 -4.25
N LYS A 313 21.94 9.45 -5.07
CA LYS A 313 21.13 9.70 -6.26
C LYS A 313 19.79 10.37 -5.92
N LEU A 314 19.18 10.01 -4.78
CA LEU A 314 17.97 10.66 -4.31
C LEU A 314 18.23 12.14 -3.95
N ALA A 315 19.33 12.45 -3.25
CA ALA A 315 19.70 13.82 -2.92
C ALA A 315 19.99 14.67 -4.16
N GLU A 316 20.70 14.11 -5.15
CA GLU A 316 20.97 14.77 -6.43
C GLU A 316 19.67 15.06 -7.20
N LYS A 317 18.76 14.09 -7.26
CA LYS A 317 17.45 14.27 -7.92
C LYS A 317 16.64 15.37 -7.23
N ILE A 318 16.61 15.42 -5.89
CA ILE A 318 15.95 16.49 -5.11
C ILE A 318 16.54 17.86 -5.48
N LYS A 319 17.87 18.02 -5.48
CA LYS A 319 18.53 19.27 -5.88
C LYS A 319 18.18 19.70 -7.31
N LYS A 320 18.22 18.74 -8.26
CA LYS A 320 17.88 19.01 -9.66
C LYS A 320 16.46 19.54 -9.81
N ILE A 321 15.48 18.93 -9.12
CA ILE A 321 14.09 19.35 -9.16
C ILE A 321 13.92 20.75 -8.53
N ALA A 322 14.56 21.00 -7.38
CA ALA A 322 14.50 22.31 -6.72
C ALA A 322 15.06 23.46 -7.60
N ASN A 323 16.07 23.18 -8.43
CA ASN A 323 16.66 24.16 -9.34
C ASN A 323 15.79 24.43 -10.59
N ILE A 324 14.95 23.48 -11.02
CA ILE A 324 14.01 23.66 -12.13
C ILE A 324 12.80 24.52 -11.71
N GLY A 325 12.44 24.47 -10.43
CA GLY A 325 11.30 25.21 -9.88
C GLY A 325 11.60 26.64 -9.46
N ARG A 326 12.86 27.08 -9.60
CA ARG A 326 13.32 28.47 -9.42
C ARG A 326 13.46 29.15 -10.76
#